data_cfc83fd24c6cb8d7af9020e7fc744642
#
_entry.id   cfc83fd24c6cb8d7af9020e7fc744642
#
_cell.length_a   1.000
_cell.length_b   1.000
_cell.length_c   1.000
_cell.angle_alpha   90.00
_cell.angle_beta   90.00
_cell.angle_gamma   90.00
#
_symmetry.space_group_name_H-M   'P 1'
#
loop_
_entity.id
_entity.type
_entity.pdbx_description
1 polymer ?
#
loop_
_entity_poly.entity_id
_entity_poly.type
_entity_poly.pdbx_seq_one_letter_code
_entity_poly.pdbx_strand_id
1 'polypeptide(L)'
;MKLIVGLGNPGEKYRGTRHNVGFDVVDLVAKQRELVFESCAVDALMAKDRGQGANLILAKPTTYMNLSAVAVRDLCHYYRVDQEDLLVVADDVNLPLGKLRIRRNGSDGGHNGFGSIIEVLSSARFDRLRLGVGRGDERLDLANYVLNRFDQEEREEIDRAIERAAFAIDVFLKHGTDTVSYTHLTLPTTPYV
;
A
#
# COMPACT_ATOMS: atom_id res chain seq x y z
N MET A 1 -14.89 -0.89 10.37
CA MET A 1 -13.46 -1.09 10.70
C MET A 1 -12.67 -0.95 9.42
N LYS A 2 -11.64 -0.11 9.38
CA LYS A 2 -10.81 0.04 8.17
C LYS A 2 -9.63 -0.93 8.21
N LEU A 3 -9.37 -1.61 7.08
CA LEU A 3 -8.20 -2.46 6.87
C LEU A 3 -7.33 -1.86 5.77
N ILE A 4 -6.09 -1.56 6.10
CA ILE A 4 -5.09 -1.08 5.14
C ILE A 4 -4.01 -2.13 4.98
N VAL A 5 -3.85 -2.64 3.78
CA VAL A 5 -2.88 -3.67 3.44
C VAL A 5 -1.80 -3.07 2.56
N GLY A 6 -0.58 -3.02 3.07
CA GLY A 6 0.60 -2.79 2.23
C GLY A 6 1.01 -4.08 1.55
N LEU A 7 1.24 -4.07 0.23
CA LEU A 7 1.76 -5.22 -0.48
C LEU A 7 3.29 -5.18 -0.55
N GLY A 8 3.89 -6.36 -0.54
CA GLY A 8 5.32 -6.58 -0.61
C GLY A 8 5.65 -8.07 -0.51
N ASN A 9 6.90 -8.42 -0.73
CA ASN A 9 7.44 -9.76 -0.51
C ASN A 9 8.13 -9.84 0.85
N PRO A 10 7.96 -10.94 1.60
CA PRO A 10 8.61 -11.14 2.88
C PRO A 10 10.11 -11.44 2.71
N GLY A 11 10.88 -11.08 3.72
CA GLY A 11 12.30 -11.37 3.83
C GLY A 11 13.21 -10.20 3.50
N GLU A 12 14.39 -10.19 4.14
CA GLU A 12 15.36 -9.09 4.10
C GLU A 12 15.87 -8.75 2.70
N LYS A 13 15.94 -9.74 1.80
CA LYS A 13 16.38 -9.55 0.42
C LYS A 13 15.46 -8.61 -0.39
N TYR A 14 14.17 -8.51 -0.02
CA TYR A 14 13.21 -7.65 -0.71
C TYR A 14 13.01 -6.29 -0.07
N ARG A 15 13.63 -6.07 1.09
CA ARG A 15 13.53 -4.81 1.81
C ARG A 15 14.06 -3.64 0.98
N GLY A 16 13.26 -2.59 0.86
CA GLY A 16 13.59 -1.39 0.09
C GLY A 16 13.56 -1.57 -1.43
N THR A 17 13.02 -2.69 -1.92
CA THR A 17 12.76 -2.86 -3.36
C THR A 17 11.51 -2.09 -3.78
N ARG A 18 11.37 -1.81 -5.09
CA ARG A 18 10.21 -1.12 -5.63
C ARG A 18 8.91 -1.84 -5.31
N HIS A 19 8.91 -3.17 -5.35
CA HIS A 19 7.73 -4.00 -5.07
C HIS A 19 7.31 -3.99 -3.59
N ASN A 20 8.16 -3.48 -2.70
CA ASN A 20 7.89 -3.41 -1.26
C ASN A 20 7.48 -2.01 -0.78
N VAL A 21 7.26 -1.02 -1.67
CA VAL A 21 6.82 0.32 -1.23
C VAL A 21 5.49 0.29 -0.48
N GLY A 22 4.62 -0.69 -0.74
CA GLY A 22 3.40 -0.88 0.04
C GLY A 22 3.69 -1.17 1.51
N PHE A 23 4.71 -2.00 1.79
CA PHE A 23 5.19 -2.24 3.16
C PHE A 23 5.77 -0.97 3.77
N ASP A 24 6.62 -0.24 3.02
CA ASP A 24 7.25 0.98 3.49
C ASP A 24 6.20 2.04 3.92
N VAL A 25 5.10 2.17 3.14
CA VAL A 25 4.00 3.10 3.47
C VAL A 25 3.30 2.71 4.76
N VAL A 26 2.89 1.45 4.92
CA VAL A 26 2.18 1.03 6.15
C VAL A 26 3.11 1.00 7.36
N ASP A 27 4.41 0.76 7.18
CA ASP A 27 5.41 0.89 8.24
C ASP A 27 5.53 2.34 8.72
N LEU A 28 5.52 3.31 7.80
CA LEU A 28 5.51 4.74 8.17
C LEU A 28 4.23 5.14 8.92
N VAL A 29 3.06 4.69 8.44
CA VAL A 29 1.77 4.94 9.13
C VAL A 29 1.77 4.34 10.53
N ALA A 30 2.28 3.11 10.69
CA ALA A 30 2.39 2.47 12.00
C ALA A 30 3.32 3.26 12.93
N LYS A 31 4.49 3.69 12.42
CA LYS A 31 5.45 4.51 13.18
C LYS A 31 4.84 5.82 13.65
N GLN A 32 4.12 6.54 12.77
CA GLN A 32 3.47 7.82 13.10
C GLN A 32 2.37 7.67 14.17
N ARG A 33 1.80 6.46 14.29
CA ARG A 33 0.75 6.11 15.25
C ARG A 33 1.27 5.31 16.45
N GLU A 34 2.59 5.15 16.57
CA GLU A 34 3.24 4.39 17.63
C GLU A 34 2.72 2.94 17.75
N LEU A 35 2.37 2.35 16.60
CA LEU A 35 1.87 0.98 16.52
C LEU A 35 3.01 0.01 16.19
N VAL A 36 2.92 -1.20 16.72
CA VAL A 36 3.88 -2.28 16.49
C VAL A 36 3.22 -3.40 15.69
N PHE A 37 3.90 -3.88 14.66
CA PHE A 37 3.47 -5.05 13.91
C PHE A 37 3.76 -6.33 14.68
N GLU A 38 2.76 -7.17 14.82
CA GLU A 38 2.82 -8.48 15.49
C GLU A 38 2.27 -9.56 14.56
N SER A 39 2.67 -10.81 14.80
CA SER A 39 2.07 -11.96 14.13
C SER A 39 0.60 -12.09 14.53
N CYS A 40 -0.22 -12.55 13.59
CA CYS A 40 -1.64 -12.75 13.83
C CYS A 40 -2.09 -14.15 13.40
N ALA A 41 -3.41 -14.43 13.46
CA ALA A 41 -3.96 -15.74 13.16
C ALA A 41 -3.93 -16.11 11.66
N VAL A 42 -3.55 -15.18 10.80
CA VAL A 42 -3.42 -15.39 9.35
C VAL A 42 -1.98 -15.06 8.90
N ASP A 43 -1.64 -15.43 7.67
CA ASP A 43 -0.30 -15.21 7.11
C ASP A 43 -0.01 -13.72 6.83
N ALA A 44 -0.01 -12.91 7.90
CA ALA A 44 0.29 -11.49 7.88
C ALA A 44 0.90 -11.01 9.20
N LEU A 45 1.69 -9.94 9.12
CA LEU A 45 1.97 -9.09 10.26
C LEU A 45 0.89 -8.02 10.35
N MET A 46 0.46 -7.70 11.55
CA MET A 46 -0.67 -6.80 11.77
C MET A 46 -0.39 -5.84 12.92
N ALA A 47 -0.76 -4.57 12.73
CA ALA A 47 -0.77 -3.56 13.78
C ALA A 47 -2.20 -3.00 13.94
N LYS A 48 -2.69 -2.89 15.17
CA LYS A 48 -4.06 -2.42 15.48
C LYS A 48 -4.03 -1.09 16.18
N ASP A 49 -4.76 -0.12 15.64
CA ASP A 49 -5.10 1.10 16.34
C ASP A 49 -6.49 0.95 16.98
N ARG A 50 -6.50 0.96 18.31
CA ARG A 50 -7.73 0.92 19.13
C ARG A 50 -8.03 2.26 19.78
N GLY A 51 -7.34 3.32 19.36
CA GLY A 51 -7.50 4.68 19.89
C GLY A 51 -8.89 5.27 19.63
N GLN A 52 -9.20 6.37 20.30
CA GLN A 52 -10.50 7.04 20.17
C GLN A 52 -10.77 7.46 18.72
N GLY A 53 -11.66 6.73 18.04
CA GLY A 53 -12.23 7.09 16.75
C GLY A 53 -11.75 6.32 15.53
N ALA A 54 -10.75 5.44 15.63
CA ALA A 54 -10.32 4.64 14.47
C ALA A 54 -10.17 3.16 14.83
N ASN A 55 -11.15 2.34 14.47
CA ASN A 55 -10.94 0.90 14.36
C ASN A 55 -10.11 0.64 13.08
N LEU A 56 -8.79 0.75 13.18
CA LEU A 56 -7.84 0.58 12.08
C LEU A 56 -7.00 -0.68 12.27
N ILE A 57 -6.86 -1.44 11.21
CA ILE A 57 -5.88 -2.51 11.09
C ILE A 57 -4.93 -2.14 9.95
N LEU A 58 -3.64 -2.11 10.23
CA LEU A 58 -2.57 -2.12 9.24
C LEU A 58 -2.07 -3.54 9.08
N ALA A 59 -1.86 -4.00 7.86
CA ALA A 59 -1.40 -5.36 7.62
C ALA A 59 -0.34 -5.44 6.52
N LYS A 60 0.59 -6.38 6.70
CA LYS A 60 1.60 -6.78 5.72
C LYS A 60 1.50 -8.29 5.53
N PRO A 61 1.02 -8.81 4.38
CA PRO A 61 1.07 -10.24 4.09
C PRO A 61 2.47 -10.80 4.24
N THR A 62 2.59 -11.98 4.85
CA THR A 62 3.87 -12.70 4.95
C THR A 62 4.03 -13.77 3.85
N THR A 63 3.09 -13.83 2.94
CA THR A 63 3.13 -14.61 1.70
C THR A 63 3.88 -13.85 0.61
N TYR A 64 4.30 -14.55 -0.47
CA TYR A 64 4.79 -13.87 -1.66
C TYR A 64 3.68 -13.09 -2.36
N MET A 65 4.08 -12.09 -3.17
CA MET A 65 3.19 -11.12 -3.81
C MET A 65 1.99 -11.77 -4.55
N ASN A 66 2.21 -12.82 -5.30
CA ASN A 66 1.18 -13.54 -6.04
C ASN A 66 0.21 -14.35 -5.15
N LEU A 67 0.54 -14.52 -3.87
CA LEU A 67 -0.29 -15.24 -2.87
C LEU A 67 -0.86 -14.27 -1.82
N SER A 68 -0.64 -12.96 -1.95
CA SER A 68 -1.12 -11.95 -0.98
C SER A 68 -2.64 -11.98 -0.80
N ALA A 69 -3.37 -12.41 -1.82
CA ALA A 69 -4.83 -12.48 -1.78
C ALA A 69 -5.39 -13.39 -0.69
N VAL A 70 -4.71 -14.50 -0.39
CA VAL A 70 -5.14 -15.43 0.66
C VAL A 70 -5.11 -14.71 2.01
N ALA A 71 -4.02 -14.04 2.33
CA ALA A 71 -3.89 -13.27 3.56
C ALA A 71 -4.93 -12.13 3.63
N VAL A 72 -5.16 -11.42 2.53
CA VAL A 72 -6.17 -10.33 2.47
C VAL A 72 -7.58 -10.87 2.70
N ARG A 73 -7.97 -11.95 2.02
CA ARG A 73 -9.26 -12.62 2.22
C ARG A 73 -9.46 -13.04 3.68
N ASP A 74 -8.45 -13.69 4.24
CA ASP A 74 -8.54 -14.25 5.59
C ASP A 74 -8.59 -13.13 6.65
N LEU A 75 -7.87 -12.01 6.43
CA LEU A 75 -8.00 -10.79 7.25
C LEU A 75 -9.43 -10.21 7.17
N CYS A 76 -9.95 -10.03 5.96
CA CYS A 76 -11.31 -9.51 5.76
C CYS A 76 -12.35 -10.42 6.45
N HIS A 77 -12.22 -11.73 6.30
CA HIS A 77 -13.13 -12.69 6.91
C HIS A 77 -13.03 -12.69 8.43
N TYR A 78 -11.82 -12.82 8.97
CA TYR A 78 -11.57 -12.91 10.42
C TYR A 78 -12.03 -11.66 11.17
N TYR A 79 -11.75 -10.48 10.61
CA TYR A 79 -12.10 -9.19 11.23
C TYR A 79 -13.43 -8.61 10.75
N ARG A 80 -14.17 -9.32 9.89
CA ARG A 80 -15.45 -8.87 9.30
C ARG A 80 -15.34 -7.50 8.67
N VAL A 81 -14.34 -7.33 7.81
CA VAL A 81 -14.09 -6.10 7.07
C VAL A 81 -14.78 -6.19 5.72
N ASP A 82 -15.67 -5.26 5.45
CA ASP A 82 -16.30 -5.13 4.14
C ASP A 82 -15.30 -4.60 3.10
N GLN A 83 -15.50 -4.96 1.83
CA GLN A 83 -14.59 -4.54 0.76
C GLN A 83 -14.47 -3.02 0.61
N GLU A 84 -15.51 -2.27 0.98
CA GLU A 84 -15.53 -0.80 1.00
C GLU A 84 -14.66 -0.20 2.12
N ASP A 85 -14.28 -1.02 3.09
CA ASP A 85 -13.39 -0.66 4.20
C ASP A 85 -11.95 -1.15 3.97
N LEU A 86 -11.68 -1.81 2.84
CA LEU A 86 -10.36 -2.31 2.46
C LEU A 86 -9.65 -1.28 1.56
N LEU A 87 -8.46 -0.86 1.97
CA LEU A 87 -7.50 -0.12 1.13
C LEU A 87 -6.25 -0.95 0.93
N VAL A 88 -5.87 -1.18 -0.32
CA VAL A 88 -4.63 -1.88 -0.68
C VAL A 88 -3.62 -0.90 -1.25
N VAL A 89 -2.40 -0.92 -0.72
CA VAL A 89 -1.28 -0.04 -1.10
C VAL A 89 -0.21 -0.85 -1.83
N ALA A 90 0.18 -0.43 -3.04
CA ALA A 90 1.19 -1.12 -3.84
C ALA A 90 1.90 -0.17 -4.81
N ASP A 91 3.00 -0.65 -5.39
CA ASP A 91 3.71 -0.01 -6.48
C ASP A 91 2.88 0.01 -7.79
N ASP A 92 3.23 0.94 -8.68
CA ASP A 92 2.69 0.99 -10.04
C ASP A 92 3.79 1.45 -11.02
N VAL A 93 4.20 0.54 -11.90
CA VAL A 93 5.21 0.82 -12.95
C VAL A 93 4.67 1.70 -14.08
N ASN A 94 3.36 1.86 -14.20
CA ASN A 94 2.72 2.69 -15.20
C ASN A 94 2.53 4.15 -14.74
N LEU A 95 2.90 4.44 -13.49
CA LEU A 95 2.93 5.81 -12.96
C LEU A 95 4.38 6.30 -12.89
N PRO A 96 4.61 7.59 -13.24
CA PRO A 96 5.91 8.21 -13.01
C PRO A 96 6.35 8.06 -11.54
N LEU A 97 7.67 8.00 -11.34
CA LEU A 97 8.26 7.93 -10.00
C LEU A 97 7.65 8.99 -9.07
N GLY A 98 7.30 8.58 -7.87
CA GLY A 98 6.74 9.46 -6.85
C GLY A 98 5.28 9.88 -7.06
N LYS A 99 4.63 9.58 -8.18
CA LYS A 99 3.22 9.91 -8.38
C LYS A 99 2.30 8.98 -7.60
N LEU A 100 1.28 9.55 -6.98
CA LEU A 100 0.25 8.79 -6.26
C LEU A 100 -1.05 8.76 -7.06
N ARG A 101 -1.74 7.65 -6.98
CA ARG A 101 -3.09 7.50 -7.54
C ARG A 101 -3.96 6.70 -6.57
N ILE A 102 -5.04 7.31 -6.10
CA ILE A 102 -6.07 6.60 -5.34
C ILE A 102 -7.28 6.35 -6.22
N ARG A 103 -7.88 5.17 -6.13
CA ARG A 103 -9.08 4.77 -6.87
C ARG A 103 -9.91 3.80 -6.04
N ARG A 104 -11.22 3.98 -6.08
CA ARG A 104 -12.19 3.09 -5.41
C ARG A 104 -12.30 1.72 -6.10
N ASN A 105 -12.16 1.70 -7.43
CA ASN A 105 -12.26 0.49 -8.25
C ASN A 105 -11.18 0.50 -9.34
N GLY A 106 -10.99 -0.61 -10.04
CA GLY A 106 -10.12 -0.65 -11.21
C GLY A 106 -9.58 -2.05 -11.53
N SER A 107 -8.84 -2.16 -12.62
CA SER A 107 -8.10 -3.36 -12.98
C SER A 107 -6.85 -3.53 -12.10
N ASP A 108 -6.20 -4.67 -12.23
CA ASP A 108 -4.91 -4.97 -11.62
C ASP A 108 -3.77 -4.08 -12.16
N GLY A 109 -3.91 -3.58 -13.41
CA GLY A 109 -2.87 -2.79 -14.09
C GLY A 109 -1.58 -3.57 -14.34
N GLY A 110 -1.66 -4.91 -14.40
CA GLY A 110 -0.52 -5.81 -14.55
C GLY A 110 0.23 -6.09 -13.24
N HIS A 111 -0.29 -5.64 -12.09
CA HIS A 111 0.31 -5.90 -10.79
C HIS A 111 -0.19 -7.21 -10.20
N ASN A 112 0.71 -8.22 -10.04
CA ASN A 112 0.36 -9.56 -9.60
C ASN A 112 -0.41 -9.62 -8.28
N GLY A 113 -0.05 -8.77 -7.30
CA GLY A 113 -0.76 -8.69 -6.03
C GLY A 113 -2.20 -8.22 -6.17
N PHE A 114 -2.46 -7.17 -6.97
CA PHE A 114 -3.83 -6.73 -7.24
C PHE A 114 -4.61 -7.78 -8.04
N GLY A 115 -3.97 -8.41 -9.04
CA GLY A 115 -4.59 -9.47 -9.83
C GLY A 115 -5.08 -10.62 -8.95
N SER A 116 -4.21 -11.13 -8.07
CA SER A 116 -4.57 -12.21 -7.16
C SER A 116 -5.69 -11.81 -6.19
N ILE A 117 -5.69 -10.57 -5.67
CA ILE A 117 -6.74 -10.10 -4.74
C ILE A 117 -8.10 -10.02 -5.47
N ILE A 118 -8.14 -9.46 -6.70
CA ILE A 118 -9.37 -9.38 -7.51
C ILE A 118 -9.93 -10.78 -7.76
N GLU A 119 -9.09 -11.74 -8.10
CA GLU A 119 -9.47 -13.12 -8.37
C GLU A 119 -10.06 -13.78 -7.12
N VAL A 120 -9.36 -13.75 -5.98
CA VAL A 120 -9.78 -14.44 -4.76
C VAL A 120 -11.00 -13.79 -4.10
N LEU A 121 -11.10 -12.46 -4.12
CA LEU A 121 -12.29 -11.76 -3.62
C LEU A 121 -13.45 -11.78 -4.63
N SER A 122 -13.23 -12.28 -5.86
CA SER A 122 -14.19 -12.24 -6.98
C SER A 122 -14.79 -10.84 -7.17
N SER A 123 -14.01 -9.81 -6.89
CA SER A 123 -14.45 -8.41 -6.90
C SER A 123 -13.28 -7.45 -7.04
N ALA A 124 -13.53 -6.38 -7.77
CA ALA A 124 -12.62 -5.25 -7.89
C ALA A 124 -13.08 -4.02 -7.06
N ARG A 125 -14.07 -4.19 -6.17
CA ARG A 125 -14.69 -3.10 -5.39
C ARG A 125 -14.00 -2.87 -4.06
N PHE A 126 -12.70 -2.58 -4.10
CA PHE A 126 -11.93 -2.14 -2.94
C PHE A 126 -11.05 -0.95 -3.32
N ASP A 127 -10.70 -0.15 -2.35
CA ASP A 127 -9.87 1.03 -2.55
C ASP A 127 -8.41 0.65 -2.81
N ARG A 128 -7.75 1.42 -3.69
CA ARG A 128 -6.33 1.23 -4.05
C ARG A 128 -5.57 2.52 -3.97
N LEU A 129 -4.47 2.50 -3.26
CA LEU A 129 -3.47 3.55 -3.31
C LEU A 129 -2.25 3.00 -4.06
N ARG A 130 -2.00 3.55 -5.24
CA ARG A 130 -0.88 3.17 -6.10
C ARG A 130 0.20 4.23 -6.02
N LEU A 131 1.43 3.78 -5.82
CA LEU A 131 2.60 4.61 -5.74
C LEU A 131 3.49 4.33 -6.94
N GLY A 132 3.70 5.36 -7.77
CA GLY A 132 4.51 5.26 -8.99
C GLY A 132 5.97 5.01 -8.66
N VAL A 133 6.50 3.94 -9.26
CA VAL A 133 7.91 3.55 -9.15
C VAL A 133 8.67 3.75 -10.46
N GLY A 134 7.98 4.33 -11.47
CA GLY A 134 8.52 4.42 -12.82
C GLY A 134 8.58 3.07 -13.52
N ARG A 135 8.99 3.08 -14.76
CA ARG A 135 9.06 1.85 -15.58
C ARG A 135 10.50 1.41 -15.88
N GLY A 136 11.47 2.29 -15.64
CA GLY A 136 12.85 2.05 -16.07
C GLY A 136 13.00 2.07 -17.59
N ASP A 137 14.05 1.40 -18.10
CA ASP A 137 14.24 1.20 -19.52
C ASP A 137 13.21 0.17 -20.05
N GLU A 138 12.57 0.46 -21.18
CA GLU A 138 11.56 -0.42 -21.81
C GLU A 138 12.11 -1.82 -22.18
N ARG A 139 13.43 -1.97 -22.24
CA ARG A 139 14.12 -3.24 -22.50
C ARG A 139 14.25 -4.12 -21.26
N LEU A 140 14.01 -3.57 -20.06
CA LEU A 140 14.12 -4.32 -18.82
C LEU A 140 12.90 -5.19 -18.59
N ASP A 141 13.14 -6.39 -18.09
CA ASP A 141 12.08 -7.24 -17.56
C ASP A 141 11.47 -6.58 -16.32
N LEU A 142 10.19 -6.23 -16.41
CA LEU A 142 9.46 -5.55 -15.34
C LEU A 142 9.44 -6.35 -14.04
N ALA A 143 9.41 -7.69 -14.12
CA ALA A 143 9.44 -8.54 -12.94
C ALA A 143 10.77 -8.37 -12.18
N ASN A 144 11.88 -8.32 -12.89
CA ASN A 144 13.18 -8.04 -12.28
C ASN A 144 13.30 -6.58 -11.82
N TYR A 145 12.76 -5.63 -12.61
CA TYR A 145 12.81 -4.20 -12.27
C TYR A 145 12.18 -3.91 -10.89
N VAL A 146 10.99 -4.42 -10.63
CA VAL A 146 10.28 -4.16 -9.35
C VAL A 146 10.95 -4.85 -8.15
N LEU A 147 11.73 -5.91 -8.38
CA LEU A 147 12.49 -6.61 -7.35
C LEU A 147 13.84 -5.94 -7.03
N ASN A 148 14.24 -4.91 -7.80
CA ASN A 148 15.44 -4.12 -7.53
C ASN A 148 15.14 -2.97 -6.56
N ARG A 149 16.15 -2.57 -5.80
CA ARG A 149 16.10 -1.39 -4.93
C ARG A 149 16.12 -0.12 -5.78
N PHE A 150 15.60 0.95 -5.21
CA PHE A 150 15.76 2.30 -5.77
C PHE A 150 17.24 2.70 -5.72
N ASP A 151 17.70 3.43 -6.73
CA ASP A 151 19.00 4.09 -6.65
C ASP A 151 18.95 5.31 -5.73
N GLN A 152 20.10 5.95 -5.53
CA GLN A 152 20.20 7.04 -4.57
C GLN A 152 19.39 8.28 -4.99
N GLU A 153 19.30 8.57 -6.27
CA GLU A 153 18.54 9.72 -6.80
C GLU A 153 17.03 9.48 -6.70
N GLU A 154 16.60 8.27 -7.01
CA GLU A 154 15.21 7.86 -6.89
C GLU A 154 14.74 7.80 -5.42
N ARG A 155 15.63 7.47 -4.48
CA ARG A 155 15.28 7.24 -3.08
C ARG A 155 14.70 8.48 -2.41
N GLU A 156 15.24 9.66 -2.67
CA GLU A 156 14.71 10.91 -2.10
C GLU A 156 13.28 11.21 -2.58
N GLU A 157 12.99 10.96 -3.86
CA GLU A 157 11.64 11.19 -4.39
C GLU A 157 10.65 10.16 -3.86
N ILE A 158 11.08 8.89 -3.74
CA ILE A 158 10.22 7.83 -3.22
C ILE A 158 9.93 8.00 -1.73
N ASP A 159 10.90 8.48 -0.93
CA ASP A 159 10.68 8.76 0.49
C ASP A 159 9.63 9.87 0.67
N ARG A 160 9.73 10.94 -0.11
CA ARG A 160 8.68 11.98 -0.15
C ARG A 160 7.32 11.44 -0.60
N ALA A 161 7.31 10.50 -1.54
CA ALA A 161 6.07 9.88 -2.00
C ALA A 161 5.46 8.96 -0.93
N ILE A 162 6.27 8.24 -0.17
CA ILE A 162 5.83 7.43 0.97
C ILE A 162 5.19 8.32 2.05
N GLU A 163 5.78 9.48 2.35
CA GLU A 163 5.19 10.44 3.29
C GLU A 163 3.83 10.97 2.78
N ARG A 164 3.73 11.34 1.50
CA ARG A 164 2.46 11.74 0.89
C ARG A 164 1.42 10.63 0.89
N ALA A 165 1.85 9.38 0.69
CA ALA A 165 0.97 8.21 0.75
C ALA A 165 0.44 7.97 2.18
N ALA A 166 1.29 8.10 3.19
CA ALA A 166 0.86 8.02 4.59
C ALA A 166 -0.15 9.13 4.93
N PHE A 167 0.09 10.37 4.49
CA PHE A 167 -0.89 11.46 4.64
C PHE A 167 -2.20 11.18 3.91
N ALA A 168 -2.14 10.63 2.68
CA ALA A 168 -3.34 10.26 1.93
C ALA A 168 -4.17 9.19 2.66
N ILE A 169 -3.52 8.26 3.35
CA ILE A 169 -4.17 7.28 4.22
C ILE A 169 -4.90 7.97 5.37
N ASP A 170 -4.30 8.95 6.03
CA ASP A 170 -4.97 9.70 7.11
C ASP A 170 -6.20 10.47 6.61
N VAL A 171 -6.14 11.05 5.41
CA VAL A 171 -7.31 11.69 4.78
C VAL A 171 -8.37 10.65 4.43
N PHE A 172 -7.97 9.50 3.89
CA PHE A 172 -8.88 8.39 3.60
C PHE A 172 -9.61 7.90 4.85
N LEU A 173 -8.92 7.75 5.97
CA LEU A 173 -9.51 7.31 7.23
C LEU A 173 -10.58 8.27 7.76
N LYS A 174 -10.40 9.58 7.53
CA LYS A 174 -11.31 10.63 7.99
C LYS A 174 -12.49 10.89 7.05
N HIS A 175 -12.26 10.80 5.74
CA HIS A 175 -13.17 11.33 4.74
C HIS A 175 -13.52 10.35 3.61
N GLY A 176 -12.89 9.17 3.57
CA GLY A 176 -13.06 8.18 2.50
C GLY A 176 -12.33 8.57 1.21
N THR A 177 -12.45 7.70 0.19
CA THR A 177 -11.68 7.78 -1.07
C THR A 177 -12.06 8.99 -1.92
N ASP A 178 -13.32 9.40 -1.92
CA ASP A 178 -13.81 10.47 -2.81
C ASP A 178 -13.10 11.79 -2.49
N THR A 179 -12.91 12.11 -1.22
CA THR A 179 -12.19 13.31 -0.80
C THR A 179 -10.72 13.27 -1.17
N VAL A 180 -10.06 12.11 -1.03
CA VAL A 180 -8.64 11.97 -1.39
C VAL A 180 -8.41 12.11 -2.89
N SER A 181 -9.36 11.64 -3.71
CA SER A 181 -9.27 11.73 -5.18
C SER A 181 -9.34 13.17 -5.70
N TYR A 182 -10.01 14.07 -4.99
CA TYR A 182 -10.16 15.49 -5.34
C TYR A 182 -9.04 16.36 -4.80
N THR A 183 -8.43 15.98 -3.67
CA THR A 183 -7.25 16.67 -3.18
C THR A 183 -6.08 16.30 -4.08
N HIS A 184 -5.61 17.24 -4.90
CA HIS A 184 -4.28 17.11 -5.49
C HIS A 184 -3.33 16.85 -4.33
N LEU A 185 -2.68 15.68 -4.31
CA LEU A 185 -1.73 15.27 -3.26
C LEU A 185 -0.43 16.10 -3.33
N THR A 186 -0.60 17.42 -3.38
CA THR A 186 0.46 18.37 -3.17
C THR A 186 0.46 18.73 -1.70
N LEU A 187 1.42 18.21 -0.95
CA LEU A 187 1.71 18.78 0.36
C LEU A 187 1.99 20.27 0.18
N PRO A 188 1.44 21.16 1.03
CA PRO A 188 1.91 22.53 1.05
C PRO A 188 3.40 22.49 1.37
N THR A 189 4.22 23.02 0.46
CA THR A 189 5.63 23.29 0.70
C THR A 189 5.72 24.47 1.66
N THR A 190 5.51 24.21 2.94
CA THR A 190 5.85 25.20 3.98
C THR A 190 7.17 24.75 4.57
N PRO A 191 8.27 25.51 4.33
CA PRO A 191 9.49 25.26 5.10
C PRO A 191 9.16 25.60 6.56
N TYR A 192 9.40 24.65 7.45
CA TYR A 192 9.49 24.97 8.88
C TYR A 192 10.73 25.87 9.04
N VAL A 193 10.50 27.13 9.38
CA VAL A 193 11.50 28.06 9.90
C VAL A 193 11.71 27.76 11.38
#